data_28edb43ccf84c42e1ba0f6c63249e907
#
_entry.id   28edb43ccf84c42e1ba0f6c63249e907
#
_cell.length_a   1.000
_cell.length_b   1.000
_cell.length_c   1.000
_cell.angle_alpha   90.00
_cell.angle_beta   90.00
_cell.angle_gamma   90.00
#
_symmetry.space_group_name_H-M   'P 1'
#
loop_
_entity.id
_entity.type
_entity.pdbx_description
1 polymer ?
#
loop_
_entity_poly.entity_id
_entity_poly.type
_entity_poly.pdbx_seq_one_letter_code
_entity_poly.pdbx_strand_id
1 'polypeptide(L)'
;MSAIALERYLAHDERVVLLVRRHLAQLARPAFAAAGVIAVAAVAGTVWSPTAGNDFVDRLLGLVAFVFVLRLAWKVCIWWADRIIVTDQRIFEVSGVLSRKVQSMPIVKVTDMTYHRSLLGRMLGYGDLVVEAPGQTEALRVLTFLPQPDDFYRTITTIVTAGLEPLVEEHYHP
;
A
#
# COMPACT_ATOMS: atom_id res chain seq x y z
N MET A 1 -6.46 -13.17 3.62
CA MET A 1 -6.43 -13.97 2.39
C MET A 1 -5.67 -15.23 2.74
N SER A 2 -6.27 -16.37 2.61
CA SER A 2 -5.62 -17.66 2.87
C SER A 2 -4.59 -17.96 1.76
N ALA A 3 -3.58 -18.78 2.06
CA ALA A 3 -2.54 -19.22 1.11
C ALA A 3 -3.14 -19.75 -0.21
N ILE A 4 -4.28 -20.43 -0.13
CA ILE A 4 -5.06 -20.97 -1.26
C ILE A 4 -5.50 -19.90 -2.29
N ALA A 5 -5.71 -18.65 -1.85
CA ALA A 5 -6.08 -17.58 -2.78
C ALA A 5 -4.86 -16.99 -3.52
N LEU A 6 -3.67 -17.20 -3.00
CA LEU A 6 -2.41 -16.76 -3.60
C LEU A 6 -2.00 -17.68 -4.75
N GLU A 7 -2.16 -19.00 -4.56
CA GLU A 7 -1.83 -20.04 -5.57
C GLU A 7 -2.56 -19.84 -6.90
N ARG A 8 -3.74 -19.18 -6.88
CA ARG A 8 -4.52 -18.90 -8.09
C ARG A 8 -3.84 -17.87 -9.01
N TYR A 9 -2.90 -17.08 -8.48
CA TYR A 9 -2.20 -16.03 -9.23
C TYR A 9 -0.74 -16.40 -9.54
N LEU A 10 -0.23 -17.50 -8.99
CA LEU A 10 1.13 -17.99 -9.21
C LEU A 10 1.18 -18.91 -10.43
N ALA A 11 2.25 -18.83 -11.22
CA ALA A 11 2.57 -19.83 -12.23
C ALA A 11 3.10 -21.13 -11.54
N HIS A 12 3.10 -22.25 -12.26
CA HIS A 12 3.37 -23.58 -11.68
C HIS A 12 4.74 -23.71 -11.01
N ASP A 13 5.75 -22.92 -11.44
CA ASP A 13 7.12 -22.93 -10.91
C ASP A 13 7.51 -21.63 -10.21
N GLU A 14 6.55 -20.75 -9.94
CA GLU A 14 6.79 -19.42 -9.37
C GLU A 14 6.86 -19.48 -7.84
N ARG A 15 7.95 -19.03 -7.26
CA ARG A 15 8.17 -19.01 -5.81
C ARG A 15 7.93 -17.62 -5.24
N VAL A 16 7.12 -17.54 -4.19
CA VAL A 16 6.94 -16.31 -3.44
C VAL A 16 8.17 -16.08 -2.56
N VAL A 17 8.87 -14.98 -2.82
CA VAL A 17 10.06 -14.59 -2.06
C VAL A 17 9.66 -13.64 -0.93
N LEU A 18 8.74 -12.70 -1.20
CA LEU A 18 8.33 -11.70 -0.22
C LEU A 18 6.84 -11.39 -0.34
N LEU A 19 6.17 -11.36 0.82
CA LEU A 19 4.77 -10.95 0.94
C LEU A 19 4.69 -9.78 1.91
N VAL A 20 4.32 -8.60 1.43
CA VAL A 20 4.34 -7.36 2.21
C VAL A 20 2.96 -6.72 2.24
N ARG A 21 2.60 -6.13 3.38
CA ARG A 21 1.47 -5.21 3.53
C ARG A 21 1.98 -3.78 3.60
N ARG A 22 1.19 -2.85 3.10
CA ARG A 22 1.49 -1.43 3.27
C ARG A 22 1.50 -1.05 4.74
N HIS A 23 2.39 -0.16 5.12
CA HIS A 23 2.54 0.29 6.50
C HIS A 23 1.29 1.04 6.99
N LEU A 24 0.97 0.88 8.29
CA LEU A 24 -0.17 1.55 8.94
C LEU A 24 -0.16 3.08 8.82
N ALA A 25 1.00 3.69 8.59
CA ALA A 25 1.14 5.13 8.36
C ALA A 25 0.25 5.66 7.23
N GLN A 26 -0.14 4.82 6.26
CA GLN A 26 -1.12 5.17 5.23
C GLN A 26 -2.48 5.58 5.82
N LEU A 27 -2.85 5.02 6.96
CA LEU A 27 -4.12 5.32 7.65
C LEU A 27 -4.04 6.56 8.55
N ALA A 28 -2.84 7.11 8.78
CA ALA A 28 -2.67 8.27 9.67
C ALA A 28 -3.50 9.49 9.21
N ARG A 29 -3.41 9.85 7.93
CA ARG A 29 -4.18 10.97 7.38
C ARG A 29 -5.69 10.82 7.57
N PRO A 30 -6.34 9.73 7.13
CA PRO A 30 -7.77 9.55 7.33
C PRO A 30 -8.15 9.40 8.81
N ALA A 31 -7.29 8.82 9.65
CA ALA A 31 -7.51 8.72 11.09
C ALA A 31 -7.50 10.09 11.77
N PHE A 32 -6.50 10.93 11.49
CA PHE A 32 -6.45 12.30 12.02
C PHE A 32 -7.61 13.15 11.53
N ALA A 33 -8.03 13.01 10.27
CA ALA A 33 -9.20 13.72 9.74
C ALA A 33 -10.48 13.31 10.48
N ALA A 34 -10.70 12.00 10.70
CA ALA A 34 -11.85 11.50 11.43
C ALA A 34 -11.82 11.97 12.91
N ALA A 35 -10.68 11.87 13.56
CA ALA A 35 -10.50 12.33 14.94
C ALA A 35 -10.76 13.85 15.08
N GLY A 36 -10.25 14.66 14.14
CA GLY A 36 -10.48 16.10 14.11
C GLY A 36 -11.96 16.44 13.94
N VAL A 37 -12.67 15.80 13.03
CA VAL A 37 -14.12 16.01 12.84
C VAL A 37 -14.91 15.61 14.08
N ILE A 38 -14.59 14.48 14.69
CA ILE A 38 -15.26 14.02 15.92
C ILE A 38 -15.00 15.02 17.06
N ALA A 39 -13.76 15.50 17.22
CA ALA A 39 -13.42 16.48 18.25
C ALA A 39 -14.17 17.81 18.05
N VAL A 40 -14.23 18.30 16.81
CA VAL A 40 -14.98 19.52 16.46
C VAL A 40 -16.47 19.32 16.71
N ALA A 41 -17.04 18.19 16.31
CA ALA A 41 -18.46 17.89 16.55
C ALA A 41 -18.77 17.82 18.06
N ALA A 42 -17.90 17.19 18.85
CA ALA A 42 -18.05 17.11 20.30
C ALA A 42 -18.00 18.50 20.97
N VAL A 43 -17.02 19.33 20.61
CA VAL A 43 -16.88 20.70 21.13
C VAL A 43 -18.08 21.57 20.70
N ALA A 44 -18.47 21.50 19.43
CA ALA A 44 -19.62 22.25 18.93
C ALA A 44 -20.93 21.86 19.65
N GLY A 45 -21.13 20.56 19.90
CA GLY A 45 -22.27 20.07 20.68
C GLY A 45 -22.29 20.63 22.10
N THR A 46 -21.15 20.71 22.79
CA THR A 46 -21.09 21.25 24.17
C THR A 46 -21.29 22.76 24.21
N VAL A 47 -20.85 23.50 23.19
CA VAL A 47 -20.93 24.97 23.15
C VAL A 47 -22.29 25.45 22.64
N TRP A 48 -22.88 24.76 21.68
CA TRP A 48 -24.12 25.22 21.02
C TRP A 48 -25.40 24.56 21.53
N SER A 49 -25.30 23.45 22.25
CA SER A 49 -26.46 22.74 22.83
C SER A 49 -26.72 22.95 24.33
N PRO A 50 -26.22 24.00 25.05
CA PRO A 50 -26.56 24.17 26.45
C PRO A 50 -28.02 24.57 26.69
N THR A 51 -28.76 24.91 25.64
CA THR A 51 -30.18 25.31 25.74
C THR A 51 -31.01 24.44 24.81
N ALA A 52 -31.86 23.58 25.39
CA ALA A 52 -32.74 22.68 24.71
C ALA A 52 -33.40 23.28 23.45
N GLY A 53 -33.17 22.70 22.30
CA GLY A 53 -33.88 23.02 21.08
C GLY A 53 -33.19 22.81 19.74
N ASN A 54 -31.90 22.55 19.70
CA ASN A 54 -31.19 22.36 18.44
C ASN A 54 -30.90 20.88 18.10
N ASP A 55 -31.86 19.99 18.34
CA ASP A 55 -31.79 18.57 17.97
C ASP A 55 -31.37 18.35 16.51
N PHE A 56 -31.66 19.32 15.63
CA PHE A 56 -31.28 19.23 14.21
C PHE A 56 -29.76 19.39 14.03
N VAL A 57 -29.15 20.35 14.73
CA VAL A 57 -27.69 20.59 14.63
C VAL A 57 -26.90 19.42 15.20
N ASP A 58 -27.34 18.90 16.34
CA ASP A 58 -26.70 17.75 16.98
C ASP A 58 -26.80 16.50 16.12
N ARG A 59 -27.95 16.25 15.51
CA ARG A 59 -28.13 15.15 14.55
C ARG A 59 -27.26 15.32 13.31
N LEU A 60 -27.13 16.57 12.79
CA LEU A 60 -26.30 16.86 11.64
C LEU A 60 -24.82 16.63 11.96
N LEU A 61 -24.33 17.13 13.10
CA LEU A 61 -22.96 16.91 13.55
C LEU A 61 -22.67 15.42 13.77
N GLY A 62 -23.60 14.71 14.39
CA GLY A 62 -23.51 13.25 14.57
C GLY A 62 -23.46 12.50 13.23
N LEU A 63 -24.28 12.91 12.26
CA LEU A 63 -24.28 12.32 10.92
C LEU A 63 -22.93 12.55 10.21
N VAL A 64 -22.39 13.75 10.27
CA VAL A 64 -21.08 14.08 9.69
C VAL A 64 -19.98 13.24 10.34
N ALA A 65 -19.94 13.18 11.66
CA ALA A 65 -18.98 12.34 12.38
C ALA A 65 -19.12 10.86 12.00
N PHE A 66 -20.35 10.35 11.90
CA PHE A 66 -20.64 8.98 11.49
C PHE A 66 -20.12 8.67 10.08
N VAL A 67 -20.32 9.59 9.12
CA VAL A 67 -19.82 9.45 7.75
C VAL A 67 -18.28 9.36 7.73
N PHE A 68 -17.59 10.17 8.54
CA PHE A 68 -16.12 10.10 8.62
C PHE A 68 -15.63 8.80 9.26
N VAL A 69 -16.32 8.28 10.27
CA VAL A 69 -16.02 6.97 10.86
C VAL A 69 -16.22 5.86 9.82
N LEU A 70 -17.34 5.88 9.09
CA LEU A 70 -17.62 4.91 8.04
C LEU A 70 -16.57 4.97 6.92
N ARG A 71 -16.17 6.18 6.52
CA ARG A 71 -15.08 6.39 5.57
C ARG A 71 -13.75 5.84 6.07
N LEU A 72 -13.42 6.04 7.35
CA LEU A 72 -12.22 5.47 7.96
C LEU A 72 -12.28 3.95 7.96
N ALA A 73 -13.40 3.36 8.38
CA ALA A 73 -13.60 1.90 8.37
C ALA A 73 -13.41 1.33 6.96
N TRP A 74 -13.94 2.00 5.93
CA TRP A 74 -13.74 1.62 4.53
C TRP A 74 -12.27 1.67 4.13
N LYS A 75 -11.53 2.71 4.52
CA LYS A 75 -10.09 2.83 4.26
C LYS A 75 -9.28 1.73 4.95
N VAL A 76 -9.66 1.36 6.17
CA VAL A 76 -9.06 0.22 6.90
C VAL A 76 -9.34 -1.09 6.16
N CYS A 77 -10.54 -1.31 5.65
CA CYS A 77 -10.88 -2.51 4.87
C CYS A 77 -10.03 -2.61 3.59
N ILE A 78 -9.86 -1.49 2.87
CA ILE A 78 -9.00 -1.45 1.67
C ILE A 78 -7.56 -1.76 2.07
N TRP A 79 -7.01 -1.08 3.07
CA TRP A 79 -5.65 -1.32 3.56
C TRP A 79 -5.42 -2.78 3.96
N TRP A 80 -6.43 -3.39 4.58
CA TRP A 80 -6.34 -4.79 5.00
C TRP A 80 -6.37 -5.76 3.81
N ALA A 81 -7.02 -5.40 2.72
CA ALA A 81 -7.12 -6.20 1.50
C ALA A 81 -5.87 -6.09 0.61
N ASP A 82 -5.20 -4.94 0.62
CA ASP A 82 -4.04 -4.66 -0.24
C ASP A 82 -2.82 -5.51 0.16
N ARG A 83 -2.17 -6.10 -0.85
CA ARG A 83 -0.96 -6.93 -0.71
C ARG A 83 0.01 -6.66 -1.85
N ILE A 84 1.29 -6.60 -1.50
CA ILE A 84 2.39 -6.56 -2.45
C ILE A 84 3.11 -7.90 -2.34
N ILE A 85 3.30 -8.56 -3.46
CA ILE A 85 3.87 -9.89 -3.56
C ILE A 85 5.05 -9.82 -4.53
N VAL A 86 6.20 -10.27 -4.08
CA VAL A 86 7.40 -10.40 -4.91
C VAL A 86 7.68 -11.88 -5.06
N THR A 87 7.81 -12.30 -6.31
CA THR A 87 8.21 -13.64 -6.67
C THR A 87 9.59 -13.61 -7.33
N ASP A 88 10.12 -14.74 -7.67
CA ASP A 88 11.35 -14.88 -8.44
C ASP A 88 11.25 -14.38 -9.89
N GLN A 89 10.03 -14.17 -10.43
CA GLN A 89 9.82 -13.80 -11.82
C GLN A 89 9.16 -12.42 -11.99
N ARG A 90 8.33 -11.99 -11.04
CA ARG A 90 7.55 -10.74 -11.15
C ARG A 90 7.21 -10.14 -9.79
N ILE A 91 6.93 -8.85 -9.82
CA ILE A 91 6.33 -8.11 -8.72
C ILE A 91 4.86 -7.93 -9.05
N PHE A 92 3.95 -8.25 -8.13
CA PHE A 92 2.55 -7.94 -8.32
C PHE A 92 1.88 -7.37 -7.08
N GLU A 93 0.98 -6.46 -7.34
CA GLU A 93 0.14 -5.81 -6.34
C GLU A 93 -1.30 -6.28 -6.53
N VAL A 94 -1.88 -6.80 -5.46
CA VAL A 94 -3.29 -7.14 -5.39
C VAL A 94 -3.96 -6.09 -4.53
N SER A 95 -4.87 -5.32 -5.12
CA SER A 95 -5.59 -4.26 -4.43
C SER A 95 -7.09 -4.37 -4.63
N GLY A 96 -7.86 -3.81 -3.67
CA GLY A 96 -9.31 -3.71 -3.71
C GLY A 96 -10.08 -4.76 -2.91
N VAL A 97 -11.23 -4.34 -2.39
CA VAL A 97 -12.13 -5.15 -1.54
C VAL A 97 -13.26 -5.76 -2.38
N LEU A 98 -14.01 -4.94 -3.11
CA LEU A 98 -15.13 -5.38 -3.96
C LEU A 98 -14.67 -5.74 -5.37
N SER A 99 -13.85 -4.90 -5.97
CA SER A 99 -13.25 -5.14 -7.29
C SER A 99 -11.77 -5.35 -7.09
N ARG A 100 -11.26 -6.52 -7.46
CA ARG A 100 -9.84 -6.84 -7.35
C ARG A 100 -9.11 -6.36 -8.57
N LYS A 101 -8.13 -5.49 -8.37
CA LYS A 101 -7.18 -5.07 -9.39
C LYS A 101 -5.86 -5.79 -9.09
N VAL A 102 -5.36 -6.52 -10.06
CA VAL A 102 -4.05 -7.17 -10.01
C VAL A 102 -3.16 -6.49 -11.03
N GLN A 103 -2.10 -5.89 -10.57
CA GLN A 103 -1.06 -5.30 -11.42
C GLN A 103 0.19 -6.14 -11.27
N SER A 104 0.80 -6.52 -12.38
CA SER A 104 2.02 -7.33 -12.37
C SER A 104 3.08 -6.69 -13.27
N MET A 105 4.33 -6.75 -12.81
CA MET A 105 5.49 -6.30 -13.55
C MET A 105 6.55 -7.41 -13.51
N PRO A 106 6.98 -7.95 -14.66
CA PRO A 106 8.10 -8.88 -14.71
C PRO A 106 9.39 -8.21 -14.19
N ILE A 107 10.15 -8.91 -13.35
CA ILE A 107 11.40 -8.38 -12.76
C ILE A 107 12.41 -8.04 -13.85
N VAL A 108 12.45 -8.81 -14.93
CA VAL A 108 13.34 -8.58 -16.09
C VAL A 108 13.12 -7.22 -16.77
N LYS A 109 11.94 -6.61 -16.59
CA LYS A 109 11.62 -5.28 -17.14
C LYS A 109 11.96 -4.12 -16.21
N VAL A 110 12.41 -4.40 -15.00
CA VAL A 110 12.84 -3.36 -14.04
C VAL A 110 14.18 -2.80 -14.51
N THR A 111 14.20 -1.54 -14.93
CA THR A 111 15.39 -0.85 -15.41
C THR A 111 16.01 0.05 -14.36
N ASP A 112 15.18 0.68 -13.54
CA ASP A 112 15.65 1.54 -12.46
C ASP A 112 14.74 1.46 -11.26
N MET A 113 15.33 1.64 -10.07
CA MET A 113 14.61 1.65 -8.81
C MET A 113 15.06 2.84 -7.98
N THR A 114 14.17 3.80 -7.79
CA THR A 114 14.41 4.95 -6.93
C THR A 114 13.71 4.78 -5.60
N TYR A 115 14.47 4.94 -4.53
CA TYR A 115 13.98 4.80 -3.18
C TYR A 115 13.87 6.17 -2.48
N HIS A 116 12.69 6.50 -2.01
CA HIS A 116 12.41 7.71 -1.26
C HIS A 116 12.00 7.42 0.18
N ARG A 117 12.67 8.05 1.13
CA ARG A 117 12.35 7.95 2.55
C ARG A 117 12.20 9.34 3.16
N SER A 118 10.98 9.67 3.58
CA SER A 118 10.72 10.91 4.31
C SER A 118 11.29 10.83 5.74
N LEU A 119 11.46 11.98 6.41
CA LEU A 119 11.90 12.00 7.81
C LEU A 119 10.96 11.17 8.72
N LEU A 120 9.65 11.31 8.54
CA LEU A 120 8.66 10.48 9.25
C LEU A 120 8.77 9.00 8.86
N GLY A 121 9.01 8.70 7.58
CA GLY A 121 9.25 7.35 7.11
C GLY A 121 10.49 6.72 7.75
N ARG A 122 11.52 7.52 8.00
CA ARG A 122 12.75 7.07 8.67
C ARG A 122 12.50 6.74 10.15
N MET A 123 11.69 7.53 10.84
CA MET A 123 11.34 7.30 12.24
C MET A 123 10.37 6.12 12.42
N LEU A 124 9.44 5.95 11.50
CA LEU A 124 8.37 4.95 11.57
C LEU A 124 8.67 3.65 10.80
N GLY A 125 9.82 3.58 10.08
CA GLY A 125 10.24 2.38 9.39
C GLY A 125 9.52 2.13 8.05
N TYR A 126 9.03 3.17 7.36
CA TYR A 126 8.42 3.03 6.04
C TYR A 126 9.09 3.92 4.98
N GLY A 127 8.90 3.59 3.73
CA GLY A 127 9.37 4.39 2.59
C GLY A 127 8.57 4.12 1.33
N ASP A 128 8.86 4.87 0.29
CA ASP A 128 8.25 4.74 -1.03
C ASP A 128 9.31 4.25 -2.02
N LEU A 129 8.99 3.24 -2.80
CA LEU A 129 9.82 2.70 -3.85
C LEU A 129 9.19 2.99 -5.20
N VAL A 130 9.92 3.66 -6.06
CA VAL A 130 9.55 3.90 -7.47
C VAL A 130 10.27 2.86 -8.31
N VAL A 131 9.52 2.07 -9.06
CA VAL A 131 10.06 1.07 -9.99
C VAL A 131 9.77 1.54 -11.40
N GLU A 132 10.81 1.72 -12.20
CA GLU A 132 10.69 2.17 -13.59
C GLU A 132 10.88 1.01 -14.56
N ALA A 133 9.96 0.96 -15.55
CA ALA A 133 10.05 0.01 -16.65
C ALA A 133 9.75 0.74 -17.98
N PRO A 134 10.57 0.56 -19.02
CA PRO A 134 10.36 1.19 -20.31
C PRO A 134 9.04 0.74 -20.94
N GLY A 135 8.25 1.72 -21.42
CA GLY A 135 7.02 1.45 -22.18
C GLY A 135 5.78 1.10 -21.36
N GLN A 136 5.83 1.14 -20.02
CA GLN A 136 4.65 0.94 -19.18
C GLN A 136 4.28 2.23 -18.45
N THR A 137 3.18 2.84 -18.87
CA THR A 137 2.73 4.14 -18.34
C THR A 137 2.03 4.03 -16.99
N GLU A 138 1.56 2.86 -16.57
CA GLU A 138 0.65 2.71 -15.42
C GLU A 138 0.96 1.57 -14.43
N ALA A 139 1.84 0.63 -14.74
CA ALA A 139 2.02 -0.54 -13.91
C ALA A 139 3.10 -0.34 -12.83
N LEU A 140 2.72 -0.45 -11.57
CA LEU A 140 3.59 -0.55 -10.38
C LEU A 140 4.66 0.55 -10.21
N ARG A 141 4.40 1.74 -10.76
CA ARG A 141 5.37 2.82 -10.77
C ARG A 141 5.78 3.30 -9.39
N VAL A 142 4.87 3.28 -8.43
CA VAL A 142 5.14 3.78 -7.07
C VAL A 142 4.53 2.86 -6.03
N LEU A 143 5.37 2.14 -5.32
CA LEU A 143 4.99 1.36 -4.15
C LEU A 143 5.12 2.24 -2.91
N THR A 144 4.01 2.79 -2.45
CA THR A 144 3.97 3.70 -1.30
C THR A 144 3.81 2.96 0.02
N PHE A 145 4.35 3.56 1.10
CA PHE A 145 4.24 3.04 2.46
C PHE A 145 4.74 1.60 2.63
N LEU A 146 5.85 1.25 1.96
CA LEU A 146 6.52 -0.03 2.15
C LEU A 146 7.15 -0.10 3.54
N PRO A 147 6.83 -1.12 4.36
CA PRO A 147 7.60 -1.37 5.59
C PRO A 147 8.97 -1.95 5.22
N GLN A 148 9.99 -1.56 5.97
CA GLN A 148 11.38 -2.05 5.78
C GLN A 148 11.84 -2.02 4.32
N PRO A 149 11.81 -0.86 3.68
CA PRO A 149 12.06 -0.74 2.25
C PRO A 149 13.51 -1.12 1.86
N ASP A 150 14.44 -1.08 2.81
CA ASP A 150 15.84 -1.48 2.59
C ASP A 150 15.92 -2.99 2.30
N ASP A 151 15.18 -3.82 3.03
CA ASP A 151 15.13 -5.27 2.81
C ASP A 151 14.42 -5.61 1.50
N PHE A 152 13.37 -4.86 1.19
CA PHE A 152 12.65 -5.00 -0.08
C PHE A 152 13.55 -4.68 -1.29
N TYR A 153 14.29 -3.57 -1.22
CA TYR A 153 15.23 -3.16 -2.25
C TYR A 153 16.34 -4.21 -2.45
N ARG A 154 16.94 -4.69 -1.35
CA ARG A 154 17.97 -5.73 -1.40
C ARG A 154 17.45 -7.02 -2.03
N THR A 155 16.25 -7.45 -1.62
CA THR A 155 15.63 -8.68 -2.16
C THR A 155 15.43 -8.58 -3.66
N ILE A 156 14.87 -7.47 -4.17
CA ILE A 156 14.68 -7.30 -5.62
C ILE A 156 16.02 -7.24 -6.33
N THR A 157 16.98 -6.49 -5.82
CA THR A 157 18.31 -6.38 -6.43
C THR A 157 18.97 -7.75 -6.52
N THR A 158 18.88 -8.58 -5.48
CA THR A 158 19.44 -9.94 -5.49
C THR A 158 18.77 -10.80 -6.56
N ILE A 159 17.44 -10.74 -6.70
CA ILE A 159 16.71 -11.53 -7.71
C ILE A 159 17.09 -11.07 -9.12
N VAL A 160 17.16 -9.75 -9.35
CA VAL A 160 17.54 -9.18 -10.64
C VAL A 160 18.96 -9.63 -11.01
N THR A 161 19.90 -9.57 -10.07
CA THR A 161 21.30 -9.95 -10.30
C THR A 161 21.43 -11.46 -10.55
N ALA A 162 20.76 -12.28 -9.74
CA ALA A 162 20.76 -13.74 -9.93
C ALA A 162 20.11 -14.17 -11.25
N GLY A 163 19.11 -13.44 -11.72
CA GLY A 163 18.47 -13.70 -13.02
C GLY A 163 19.32 -13.25 -14.24
N LEU A 164 20.31 -12.38 -14.03
CA LEU A 164 21.22 -11.91 -15.08
C LEU A 164 22.49 -12.78 -15.22
N GLU A 165 22.88 -13.49 -14.16
CA GLU A 165 24.07 -14.36 -14.20
C GLU A 165 24.11 -15.35 -15.38
N PRO A 166 23.03 -16.13 -15.65
CA PRO A 166 23.05 -17.07 -16.77
C PRO A 166 23.16 -16.42 -18.15
N LEU A 167 22.68 -15.17 -18.29
CA LEU A 167 22.77 -14.44 -19.56
C LEU A 167 24.18 -13.88 -19.83
N VAL A 168 24.96 -13.63 -18.79
CA VAL A 168 26.33 -13.14 -18.91
C VAL A 168 27.29 -14.27 -19.24
N GLU A 169 27.09 -15.47 -18.68
CA GLU A 169 27.90 -16.65 -18.98
C GLU A 169 27.72 -17.13 -20.42
N GLU A 170 26.49 -17.05 -20.97
CA GLU A 170 26.22 -17.50 -22.34
C GLU A 170 26.87 -16.62 -23.42
N HIS A 171 27.22 -15.38 -23.12
CA HIS A 171 27.85 -14.44 -24.07
C HIS A 171 29.37 -14.36 -23.96
N TYR A 172 29.98 -15.08 -23.00
CA TYR A 172 31.43 -15.05 -22.77
C TYR A 172 32.09 -16.41 -23.10
N HIS A 173 31.84 -16.94 -24.29
CA HIS A 173 32.73 -17.94 -24.89
C HIS A 173 33.69 -17.24 -25.85
N PRO A 174 35.01 -17.30 -25.55
CA PRO A 174 36.05 -16.75 -26.42
C PRO A 174 36.16 -17.56 -27.74
#